data_18f0fbe6754eeb6839f69b21fda651c6
#
_entry.id   18f0fbe6754eeb6839f69b21fda651c6
#
_cell.length_a   1.000
_cell.length_b   1.000
_cell.length_c   1.000
_cell.angle_alpha   90.00
_cell.angle_beta   90.00
_cell.angle_gamma   90.00
#
_symmetry.space_group_name_H-M   'P 1'
#
loop_
_entity.id
_entity.type
_entity.pdbx_description
1 polymer ?
#
loop_
_entity_poly.entity_id
_entity_poly.type
_entity_poly.pdbx_seq_one_letter_code
_entity_poly.pdbx_strand_id
1 'polypeptide(L)'
;MKTIDLDRLGLEDGHTVLDLGCGRGRHMHAVYFHRRCYAVGLDLDLADVDVTRQGFAEAPDLEPQIGQTRRYSLSVGDATRLPFPDHTFDRVICSEVLEHIPDYEAALREIRRVVKPGGRIGLSVPRAWPERICWWLSDDYHNEPGGHVRIFKREDLRQATEATGFQYREKHHAHGLHSPYWWLKCWVGVKRDQHPLVRLYHRLLVLEILHNPAWLRVVSRLADPIMGKSVVLYFDKPMATPA
;
A
#
# COMPACT_ATOMS: atom_id res chain seq x y z
N MET A 1 -5.71 -4.32 7.89
CA MET A 1 -6.54 -3.56 6.92
C MET A 1 -5.74 -3.36 5.63
N LYS A 2 -6.31 -3.66 4.47
CA LYS A 2 -5.62 -3.59 3.16
C LYS A 2 -5.96 -2.29 2.46
N THR A 3 -4.98 -1.60 1.88
CA THR A 3 -5.20 -0.44 1.01
C THR A 3 -5.43 -0.91 -0.42
N ILE A 4 -4.55 -1.78 -0.92
CA ILE A 4 -4.68 -2.37 -2.25
C ILE A 4 -5.69 -3.53 -2.18
N ASP A 5 -6.67 -3.50 -3.07
CA ASP A 5 -7.63 -4.58 -3.27
C ASP A 5 -7.00 -5.66 -4.17
N LEU A 6 -6.83 -6.86 -3.62
CA LEU A 6 -6.11 -7.95 -4.30
C LEU A 6 -6.91 -8.56 -5.46
N ASP A 7 -8.24 -8.48 -5.43
CA ASP A 7 -9.09 -8.96 -6.53
C ASP A 7 -9.02 -7.97 -7.71
N ARG A 8 -9.03 -6.65 -7.44
CA ARG A 8 -8.78 -5.62 -8.47
C ARG A 8 -7.36 -5.69 -9.02
N LEU A 9 -6.37 -6.02 -8.18
CA LEU A 9 -5.00 -6.30 -8.63
C LEU A 9 -4.96 -7.54 -9.54
N GLY A 10 -5.99 -8.37 -9.53
CA GLY A 10 -6.06 -9.61 -10.32
C GLY A 10 -5.05 -10.64 -9.81
N LEU A 11 -5.00 -10.81 -8.48
CA LEU A 11 -4.13 -11.78 -7.86
C LEU A 11 -4.66 -13.20 -8.10
N GLU A 12 -3.82 -14.07 -8.64
CA GLU A 12 -4.12 -15.47 -8.96
C GLU A 12 -3.10 -16.41 -8.31
N ASP A 13 -3.48 -17.69 -8.16
CA ASP A 13 -2.56 -18.73 -7.68
C ASP A 13 -1.37 -18.88 -8.62
N GLY A 14 -0.18 -19.07 -8.08
CA GLY A 14 1.07 -19.19 -8.83
C GLY A 14 1.75 -17.88 -9.15
N HIS A 15 1.13 -16.72 -8.92
CA HIS A 15 1.76 -15.44 -9.14
C HIS A 15 2.97 -15.20 -8.24
N THR A 16 3.99 -14.51 -8.77
CA THR A 16 5.06 -13.87 -8.01
C THR A 16 4.72 -12.41 -7.81
N VAL A 17 4.61 -11.97 -6.55
CA VAL A 17 4.11 -10.66 -6.17
C VAL A 17 5.17 -9.90 -5.39
N LEU A 18 5.50 -8.68 -5.81
CA LEU A 18 6.33 -7.77 -5.05
C LEU A 18 5.44 -6.83 -4.22
N ASP A 19 5.70 -6.73 -2.92
CA ASP A 19 5.24 -5.66 -2.04
C ASP A 19 6.43 -4.71 -1.80
N LEU A 20 6.43 -3.61 -2.55
CA LEU A 20 7.48 -2.60 -2.53
C LEU A 20 7.18 -1.56 -1.46
N GLY A 21 8.09 -1.38 -0.51
CA GLY A 21 7.84 -0.66 0.73
C GLY A 21 6.89 -1.46 1.61
N CYS A 22 7.24 -2.73 1.88
CA CYS A 22 6.35 -3.66 2.58
C CYS A 22 6.11 -3.27 4.04
N GLY A 23 6.95 -2.41 4.61
CA GLY A 23 6.86 -1.96 5.99
C GLY A 23 6.72 -3.15 6.94
N ARG A 24 5.75 -3.08 7.82
CA ARG A 24 5.45 -4.13 8.82
C ARG A 24 4.58 -5.28 8.27
N GLY A 25 4.56 -5.50 6.95
CA GLY A 25 4.02 -6.69 6.30
C GLY A 25 2.53 -6.72 6.02
N ARG A 26 1.83 -5.60 6.10
CA ARG A 26 0.37 -5.54 5.92
C ARG A 26 -0.13 -6.19 4.62
N HIS A 27 0.48 -5.86 3.49
CA HIS A 27 0.13 -6.44 2.21
C HIS A 27 0.83 -7.78 1.97
N MET A 28 2.05 -7.96 2.47
CA MET A 28 2.77 -9.24 2.42
C MET A 28 1.94 -10.39 3.02
N HIS A 29 1.46 -10.20 4.26
CA HIS A 29 0.60 -11.20 4.92
C HIS A 29 -0.72 -11.35 4.16
N ALA A 30 -1.31 -10.24 3.67
CA ALA A 30 -2.55 -10.30 2.91
C ALA A 30 -2.41 -11.12 1.62
N VAL A 31 -1.34 -10.94 0.84
CA VAL A 31 -1.04 -11.72 -0.38
C VAL A 31 -0.84 -13.19 -0.02
N TYR A 32 0.00 -13.46 0.97
CA TYR A 32 0.34 -14.82 1.39
C TYR A 32 -0.89 -15.64 1.83
N PHE A 33 -1.83 -15.02 2.57
CA PHE A 33 -3.03 -15.71 3.03
C PHE A 33 -4.18 -15.74 2.01
N HIS A 34 -4.18 -14.81 1.03
CA HIS A 34 -5.28 -14.72 0.06
C HIS A 34 -5.18 -15.75 -1.05
N ARG A 35 -3.97 -16.02 -1.56
CA ARG A 35 -3.72 -16.93 -2.69
C ARG A 35 -2.42 -17.70 -2.46
N ARG A 36 -2.22 -18.76 -3.25
CA ARG A 36 -0.99 -19.56 -3.27
C ARG A 36 0.06 -18.89 -4.15
N CYS A 37 0.60 -17.79 -3.65
CA CYS A 37 1.56 -16.94 -4.35
C CYS A 37 2.94 -17.05 -3.74
N TYR A 38 3.94 -16.63 -4.52
CA TYR A 38 5.23 -16.27 -3.98
C TYR A 38 5.24 -14.78 -3.66
N ALA A 39 5.17 -14.44 -2.38
CA ALA A 39 5.19 -13.08 -1.89
C ALA A 39 6.63 -12.61 -1.63
N VAL A 40 7.05 -11.53 -2.27
CA VAL A 40 8.38 -10.92 -2.10
C VAL A 40 8.18 -9.54 -1.49
N GLY A 41 8.74 -9.30 -0.31
CA GLY A 41 8.73 -8.00 0.36
C GLY A 41 10.09 -7.32 0.24
N LEU A 42 10.06 -6.02 -0.05
CA LEU A 42 11.25 -5.17 -0.01
C LEU A 42 10.91 -3.89 0.73
N ASP A 43 11.77 -3.52 1.67
CA ASP A 43 11.69 -2.24 2.37
C ASP A 43 13.09 -1.66 2.56
N LEU A 44 13.18 -0.35 2.79
CA LEU A 44 14.43 0.31 3.10
C LEU A 44 14.84 0.09 4.57
N ASP A 45 13.85 -0.07 5.46
CA ASP A 45 14.05 -0.22 6.90
C ASP A 45 14.12 -1.71 7.31
N LEU A 46 15.29 -2.14 7.78
CA LEU A 46 15.50 -3.48 8.30
C LEU A 46 14.58 -3.81 9.50
N ALA A 47 14.30 -2.84 10.36
CA ALA A 47 13.44 -3.08 11.53
C ALA A 47 12.00 -3.43 11.11
N ASP A 48 11.47 -2.79 10.09
CA ASP A 48 10.16 -3.10 9.55
C ASP A 48 10.14 -4.47 8.84
N VAL A 49 11.22 -4.80 8.11
CA VAL A 49 11.40 -6.14 7.51
C VAL A 49 11.41 -7.23 8.57
N ASP A 50 12.08 -7.00 9.72
CA ASP A 50 12.13 -7.95 10.84
C ASP A 50 10.76 -8.13 11.50
N VAL A 51 9.98 -7.06 11.67
CA VAL A 51 8.58 -7.16 12.15
C VAL A 51 7.73 -7.98 11.19
N THR A 52 7.89 -7.78 9.88
CA THR A 52 7.19 -8.58 8.87
C THR A 52 7.56 -10.06 8.97
N ARG A 53 8.85 -10.38 9.17
CA ARG A 53 9.32 -11.76 9.36
C ARG A 53 8.73 -12.41 10.61
N GLN A 54 8.68 -11.69 11.72
CA GLN A 54 8.06 -12.16 12.97
C GLN A 54 6.57 -12.46 12.77
N GLY A 55 5.84 -11.60 12.07
CA GLY A 55 4.43 -11.83 11.75
C GLY A 55 4.18 -13.11 10.95
N PHE A 56 5.10 -13.52 10.07
CA PHE A 56 5.03 -14.82 9.40
C PHE A 56 5.35 -15.99 10.34
N ALA A 57 6.31 -15.82 11.25
CA ALA A 57 6.68 -16.86 12.22
C ALA A 57 5.57 -17.10 13.26
N GLU A 58 4.79 -16.09 13.60
CA GLU A 58 3.66 -16.17 14.53
C GLU A 58 2.34 -16.60 13.85
N ALA A 59 2.32 -16.62 12.51
CA ALA A 59 1.14 -17.03 11.77
C ALA A 59 0.88 -18.53 11.95
N PRO A 60 -0.39 -18.97 12.09
CA PRO A 60 -0.71 -20.37 12.17
C PRO A 60 -0.21 -21.11 10.93
N ASP A 61 0.41 -22.28 11.11
CA ASP A 61 0.81 -23.15 10.02
C ASP A 61 -0.42 -23.45 9.14
N LEU A 62 -0.42 -22.87 7.98
CA LEU A 62 -1.39 -23.26 6.95
C LEU A 62 -0.84 -24.55 6.35
N GLU A 63 -1.49 -25.68 6.66
CA GLU A 63 -1.11 -26.97 6.09
C GLU A 63 -0.84 -26.86 4.59
N PRO A 64 0.33 -27.30 4.11
CA PRO A 64 0.62 -27.33 2.70
C PRO A 64 -0.36 -28.29 2.04
N GLN A 65 -1.36 -27.78 1.35
CA GLN A 65 -2.15 -28.63 0.46
C GLN A 65 -1.19 -29.21 -0.59
N ILE A 66 -1.24 -30.53 -0.75
CA ILE A 66 -0.33 -31.31 -1.61
C ILE A 66 -0.18 -30.61 -2.99
N GLY A 67 1.05 -30.24 -3.34
CA GLY A 67 1.44 -29.78 -4.67
C GLY A 67 1.57 -28.26 -4.89
N GLN A 68 1.22 -27.40 -3.92
CA GLN A 68 1.39 -25.93 -4.09
C GLN A 68 1.87 -25.30 -2.79
N THR A 69 3.12 -24.83 -2.79
CA THR A 69 3.75 -24.20 -1.62
C THR A 69 3.54 -22.69 -1.67
N ARG A 70 2.90 -22.13 -0.64
CA ARG A 70 3.01 -20.69 -0.36
C ARG A 70 4.47 -20.41 0.00
N ARG A 71 5.02 -19.33 -0.56
CA ARG A 71 6.38 -18.90 -0.28
C ARG A 71 6.41 -17.42 0.00
N TYR A 72 7.35 -17.01 0.81
CA TYR A 72 7.69 -15.60 0.95
C TYR A 72 9.20 -15.41 1.00
N SER A 73 9.65 -14.24 0.62
CA SER A 73 11.01 -13.75 0.89
C SER A 73 10.95 -12.27 1.24
N LEU A 74 11.92 -11.85 2.02
CA LEU A 74 12.06 -10.47 2.50
C LEU A 74 13.49 -10.01 2.25
N SER A 75 13.63 -8.77 1.80
CA SER A 75 14.92 -8.13 1.55
C SER A 75 14.89 -6.65 1.92
N VAL A 76 16.06 -6.12 2.23
CA VAL A 76 16.28 -4.68 2.40
C VAL A 76 16.79 -4.12 1.09
N GLY A 77 16.23 -2.99 0.63
CA GLY A 77 16.65 -2.39 -0.64
C GLY A 77 15.97 -1.06 -0.94
N ASP A 78 16.53 -0.37 -1.91
CA ASP A 78 16.04 0.92 -2.40
C ASP A 78 15.07 0.72 -3.58
N ALA A 79 13.90 1.34 -3.50
CA ALA A 79 12.88 1.31 -4.55
C ALA A 79 13.35 1.93 -5.87
N THR A 80 14.35 2.81 -5.84
CA THR A 80 14.92 3.45 -7.03
C THR A 80 15.95 2.57 -7.74
N ARG A 81 16.34 1.44 -7.12
CA ARG A 81 17.29 0.47 -7.67
C ARG A 81 16.98 -0.94 -7.17
N LEU A 82 15.97 -1.57 -7.75
CA LEU A 82 15.48 -2.88 -7.30
C LEU A 82 16.47 -4.01 -7.61
N PRO A 83 16.81 -4.88 -6.65
CA PRO A 83 17.76 -5.98 -6.82
C PRO A 83 17.12 -7.20 -7.50
N PHE A 84 16.22 -6.98 -8.44
CA PHE A 84 15.51 -8.04 -9.16
C PHE A 84 15.75 -7.94 -10.66
N PRO A 85 15.78 -9.08 -11.37
CA PRO A 85 15.84 -9.11 -12.84
C PRO A 85 14.60 -8.46 -13.47
N ASP A 86 14.73 -8.12 -14.76
CA ASP A 86 13.60 -7.66 -15.56
C ASP A 86 12.50 -8.73 -15.61
N HIS A 87 11.26 -8.31 -15.69
CA HIS A 87 10.11 -9.20 -15.92
C HIS A 87 9.98 -10.34 -14.90
N THR A 88 10.25 -10.04 -13.62
CA THR A 88 10.20 -11.03 -12.51
C THR A 88 8.79 -11.20 -11.96
N PHE A 89 8.04 -10.12 -11.80
CA PHE A 89 6.80 -10.11 -11.03
C PHE A 89 5.54 -10.07 -11.89
N ASP A 90 4.57 -10.92 -11.56
CA ASP A 90 3.24 -10.89 -12.16
C ASP A 90 2.42 -9.70 -11.64
N ARG A 91 2.60 -9.37 -10.36
CA ARG A 91 1.93 -8.26 -9.67
C ARG A 91 2.90 -7.49 -8.81
N VAL A 92 2.71 -6.17 -8.74
CA VAL A 92 3.45 -5.29 -7.80
C VAL A 92 2.47 -4.44 -7.02
N ILE A 93 2.69 -4.38 -5.72
CA ILE A 93 2.05 -3.48 -4.77
C ILE A 93 3.09 -2.42 -4.39
N CYS A 94 2.70 -1.15 -4.45
CA CYS A 94 3.49 -0.04 -3.89
C CYS A 94 2.51 0.89 -3.20
N SER A 95 2.40 0.75 -1.88
CA SER A 95 1.32 1.36 -1.09
C SER A 95 1.83 2.31 -0.04
N GLU A 96 1.55 3.61 -0.19
CA GLU A 96 2.00 4.69 0.70
C GLU A 96 3.55 4.72 0.79
N VAL A 97 4.21 4.80 -0.36
CA VAL A 97 5.68 4.76 -0.49
C VAL A 97 6.20 5.91 -1.34
N LEU A 98 5.58 6.17 -2.49
CA LEU A 98 6.09 7.13 -3.49
C LEU A 98 6.14 8.57 -2.97
N GLU A 99 5.28 8.91 -2.00
CA GLU A 99 5.27 10.21 -1.34
C GLU A 99 6.50 10.47 -0.48
N HIS A 100 7.24 9.42 -0.11
CA HIS A 100 8.47 9.51 0.69
C HIS A 100 9.73 9.54 -0.18
N ILE A 101 9.65 9.14 -1.46
CA ILE A 101 10.81 9.01 -2.35
C ILE A 101 11.02 10.29 -3.14
N PRO A 102 12.14 11.01 -2.97
CA PRO A 102 12.44 12.22 -3.76
C PRO A 102 12.41 11.98 -5.26
N ASP A 103 13.07 10.94 -5.77
CA ASP A 103 13.03 10.51 -7.18
C ASP A 103 12.03 9.34 -7.36
N TYR A 104 10.74 9.62 -7.19
CA TYR A 104 9.70 8.62 -7.39
C TYR A 104 9.57 8.14 -8.83
N GLU A 105 10.01 8.93 -9.80
CA GLU A 105 10.02 8.53 -11.20
C GLU A 105 11.03 7.42 -11.46
N ALA A 106 12.21 7.44 -10.79
CA ALA A 106 13.14 6.32 -10.82
C ALA A 106 12.50 5.05 -10.26
N ALA A 107 11.78 5.15 -9.13
CA ALA A 107 11.04 4.02 -8.58
C ALA A 107 9.97 3.49 -9.56
N LEU A 108 9.22 4.37 -10.24
CA LEU A 108 8.25 3.96 -11.26
C LEU A 108 8.93 3.26 -12.46
N ARG A 109 10.11 3.71 -12.90
CA ARG A 109 10.90 3.05 -13.95
C ARG A 109 11.34 1.65 -13.51
N GLU A 110 11.81 1.50 -12.28
CA GLU A 110 12.18 0.20 -11.71
C GLU A 110 10.98 -0.75 -11.58
N ILE A 111 9.84 -0.26 -11.07
CA ILE A 111 8.59 -1.02 -11.07
C ILE A 111 8.25 -1.49 -12.48
N ARG A 112 8.34 -0.60 -13.48
CA ARG A 112 8.08 -0.95 -14.88
C ARG A 112 9.03 -2.01 -15.42
N ARG A 113 10.29 -1.96 -15.03
CA ARG A 113 11.33 -2.92 -15.44
C ARG A 113 11.01 -4.33 -14.89
N VAL A 114 10.75 -4.43 -13.59
CA VAL A 114 10.60 -5.74 -12.92
C VAL A 114 9.25 -6.41 -13.15
N VAL A 115 8.20 -5.67 -13.53
CA VAL A 115 6.89 -6.26 -13.86
C VAL A 115 6.95 -6.96 -15.21
N LYS A 116 6.37 -8.17 -15.31
CA LYS A 116 6.24 -8.93 -16.58
C LYS A 116 5.34 -8.21 -17.58
N PRO A 117 5.52 -8.38 -18.88
CA PRO A 117 4.47 -8.05 -19.86
C PRO A 117 3.14 -8.73 -19.48
N GLY A 118 2.03 -8.02 -19.57
CA GLY A 118 0.72 -8.49 -19.07
C GLY A 118 0.55 -8.45 -17.56
N GLY A 119 1.58 -8.05 -16.81
CA GLY A 119 1.51 -7.88 -15.36
C GLY A 119 0.72 -6.64 -14.95
N ARG A 120 0.34 -6.56 -13.67
CA ARG A 120 -0.44 -5.45 -13.12
C ARG A 120 0.20 -4.89 -11.86
N ILE A 121 0.02 -3.58 -11.67
CA ILE A 121 0.47 -2.89 -10.47
C ILE A 121 -0.70 -2.20 -9.75
N GLY A 122 -0.59 -2.12 -8.42
CA GLY A 122 -1.45 -1.30 -7.56
C GLY A 122 -0.57 -0.27 -6.84
N LEU A 123 -0.84 1.01 -7.07
CA LEU A 123 -0.17 2.12 -6.42
C LEU A 123 -1.14 2.83 -5.49
N SER A 124 -0.74 3.16 -4.27
CA SER A 124 -1.51 4.07 -3.42
C SER A 124 -0.66 5.17 -2.85
N VAL A 125 -1.28 6.33 -2.70
CA VAL A 125 -0.71 7.51 -2.03
C VAL A 125 -1.79 8.18 -1.20
N PRO A 126 -1.44 9.02 -0.21
CA PRO A 126 -2.40 9.85 0.50
C PRO A 126 -3.18 10.72 -0.48
N ARG A 127 -4.50 10.77 -0.27
CA ARG A 127 -5.38 11.59 -1.11
C ARG A 127 -5.16 13.07 -0.83
N ALA A 128 -4.98 13.87 -1.86
CA ALA A 128 -4.50 15.25 -1.76
C ALA A 128 -5.33 16.15 -0.83
N TRP A 129 -6.68 16.12 -0.90
CA TRP A 129 -7.48 17.05 -0.11
C TRP A 129 -7.54 16.71 1.39
N PRO A 130 -7.67 15.42 1.83
CA PRO A 130 -7.59 15.10 3.26
C PRO A 130 -6.19 15.37 3.83
N GLU A 131 -5.15 15.11 3.04
CA GLU A 131 -3.76 15.32 3.45
C GLU A 131 -3.45 16.81 3.63
N ARG A 132 -3.94 17.68 2.73
CA ARG A 132 -3.80 19.14 2.88
C ARG A 132 -4.43 19.67 4.15
N ILE A 133 -5.53 19.07 4.63
CA ILE A 133 -6.14 19.45 5.90
C ILE A 133 -5.20 19.11 7.06
N CYS A 134 -4.56 17.94 7.04
CA CYS A 134 -3.55 17.58 8.05
C CYS A 134 -2.38 18.57 8.06
N TRP A 135 -1.86 18.92 6.88
CA TRP A 135 -0.76 19.88 6.74
C TRP A 135 -1.16 21.30 7.21
N TRP A 136 -2.40 21.70 6.97
CA TRP A 136 -2.93 22.98 7.45
C TRP A 136 -3.16 23.01 8.95
N LEU A 137 -3.55 21.88 9.55
CA LEU A 137 -3.85 21.77 10.99
C LEU A 137 -2.60 21.61 11.86
N SER A 138 -1.48 21.10 11.33
CA SER A 138 -0.33 20.73 12.15
C SER A 138 0.99 20.80 11.39
N ASP A 139 1.84 21.74 11.78
CA ASP A 139 3.21 21.82 11.28
C ASP A 139 4.05 20.62 11.74
N ASP A 140 3.81 20.09 12.94
CA ASP A 140 4.47 18.89 13.46
C ASP A 140 4.19 17.66 12.58
N TYR A 141 2.98 17.55 12.01
CA TYR A 141 2.62 16.48 11.08
C TYR A 141 3.34 16.64 9.73
N HIS A 142 3.41 17.87 9.23
CA HIS A 142 4.05 18.17 7.95
C HIS A 142 5.56 18.00 8.00
N ASN A 143 6.20 18.41 9.11
CA ASN A 143 7.65 18.41 9.27
C ASN A 143 8.20 17.16 9.97
N GLU A 144 7.40 16.08 10.12
CA GLU A 144 7.86 14.83 10.73
C GLU A 144 9.04 14.24 9.92
N PRO A 145 10.17 13.94 10.56
CA PRO A 145 11.29 13.28 9.88
C PRO A 145 10.87 11.96 9.23
N GLY A 146 11.18 11.78 7.95
CA GLY A 146 10.71 10.63 7.17
C GLY A 146 9.26 10.71 6.73
N GLY A 147 8.57 11.84 6.99
CA GLY A 147 7.20 12.09 6.55
C GLY A 147 7.06 12.29 5.04
N HIS A 148 5.88 12.75 4.62
CA HIS A 148 5.58 12.96 3.21
C HIS A 148 6.37 14.15 2.65
N VAL A 149 7.23 13.93 1.67
CA VAL A 149 7.97 15.02 1.00
C VAL A 149 7.11 15.73 -0.05
N ARG A 150 5.95 15.14 -0.41
CA ARG A 150 4.99 15.71 -1.37
C ARG A 150 3.57 15.22 -1.16
N ILE A 151 2.62 16.00 -1.67
CA ILE A 151 1.23 15.57 -1.85
C ILE A 151 0.99 15.34 -3.34
N PHE A 152 0.73 14.09 -3.72
CA PHE A 152 0.37 13.77 -5.09
C PHE A 152 -1.05 14.26 -5.43
N LYS A 153 -1.20 14.95 -6.56
CA LYS A 153 -2.48 14.96 -7.24
C LYS A 153 -2.64 13.64 -8.00
N ARG A 154 -3.85 13.09 -7.96
CA ARG A 154 -4.15 11.82 -8.63
C ARG A 154 -3.73 11.79 -10.10
N GLU A 155 -4.02 12.87 -10.84
CA GLU A 155 -3.72 12.93 -12.25
C GLU A 155 -2.23 13.02 -12.54
N ASP A 156 -1.46 13.72 -11.69
CA ASP A 156 0.00 13.80 -11.85
C ASP A 156 0.65 12.42 -11.66
N LEU A 157 0.23 11.67 -10.63
CA LEU A 157 0.70 10.28 -10.42
C LEU A 157 0.29 9.36 -11.57
N ARG A 158 -0.95 9.50 -12.06
CA ARG A 158 -1.44 8.73 -13.20
C ARG A 158 -0.58 9.00 -14.43
N GLN A 159 -0.38 10.27 -14.80
CA GLN A 159 0.41 10.67 -15.97
C GLN A 159 1.88 10.21 -15.86
N ALA A 160 2.51 10.38 -14.69
CA ALA A 160 3.86 9.91 -14.45
C ALA A 160 3.99 8.39 -14.62
N THR A 161 2.98 7.63 -14.14
CA THR A 161 2.97 6.18 -14.30
C THR A 161 2.75 5.77 -15.76
N GLU A 162 1.81 6.41 -16.46
CA GLU A 162 1.55 6.16 -17.90
C GLU A 162 2.76 6.54 -18.76
N ALA A 163 3.52 7.58 -18.41
CA ALA A 163 4.75 7.97 -19.09
C ALA A 163 5.84 6.88 -19.06
N THR A 164 5.82 5.97 -18.08
CA THR A 164 6.70 4.79 -18.07
C THR A 164 6.21 3.66 -18.97
N GLY A 165 5.04 3.79 -19.62
CA GLY A 165 4.47 2.79 -20.52
C GLY A 165 3.49 1.82 -19.88
N PHE A 166 2.99 2.12 -18.68
CA PHE A 166 1.82 1.46 -18.13
C PHE A 166 0.53 2.03 -18.72
N GLN A 167 -0.54 1.25 -18.68
CA GLN A 167 -1.89 1.68 -19.07
C GLN A 167 -2.77 1.76 -17.82
N TYR A 168 -3.40 2.93 -17.61
CA TYR A 168 -4.34 3.11 -16.52
C TYR A 168 -5.55 2.19 -16.70
N ARG A 169 -5.97 1.55 -15.60
CA ARG A 169 -7.12 0.65 -15.58
C ARG A 169 -8.29 1.23 -14.79
N GLU A 170 -8.10 1.40 -13.50
CA GLU A 170 -9.15 1.83 -12.59
C GLU A 170 -8.59 2.44 -11.30
N LYS A 171 -9.49 3.00 -10.50
CA LYS A 171 -9.16 3.52 -9.16
C LYS A 171 -10.21 3.15 -8.14
N HIS A 172 -9.82 3.22 -6.86
CA HIS A 172 -10.75 3.36 -5.76
C HIS A 172 -10.16 4.24 -4.65
N HIS A 173 -10.93 4.49 -3.60
CA HIS A 173 -10.47 5.17 -2.40
C HIS A 173 -10.61 4.22 -1.21
N ALA A 174 -9.76 4.40 -0.21
CA ALA A 174 -9.73 3.55 0.96
C ALA A 174 -9.56 4.38 2.23
N HIS A 175 -9.99 3.78 3.36
CA HIS A 175 -9.75 4.32 4.70
C HIS A 175 -10.49 5.63 4.98
N GLY A 176 -11.78 5.70 4.60
CA GLY A 176 -12.60 6.90 4.79
C GLY A 176 -12.70 7.35 6.24
N LEU A 177 -12.83 6.42 7.18
CA LEU A 177 -12.88 6.73 8.60
C LEU A 177 -11.52 7.18 9.19
N HIS A 178 -10.42 6.99 8.47
CA HIS A 178 -9.09 7.41 8.95
C HIS A 178 -8.83 8.90 8.74
N SER A 179 -9.42 9.54 7.73
CA SER A 179 -9.22 10.98 7.51
C SER A 179 -9.69 11.83 8.70
N PRO A 180 -10.93 11.68 9.22
CA PRO A 180 -11.36 12.44 10.41
C PRO A 180 -10.53 12.13 11.67
N TYR A 181 -10.04 10.89 11.81
CA TYR A 181 -9.13 10.54 12.90
C TYR A 181 -7.84 11.36 12.85
N TRP A 182 -7.21 11.43 11.65
CA TRP A 182 -5.97 12.19 11.48
C TRP A 182 -6.19 13.69 11.61
N TRP A 183 -7.32 14.23 11.14
CA TRP A 183 -7.67 15.64 11.38
C TRP A 183 -7.82 15.94 12.86
N LEU A 184 -8.48 15.05 13.61
CA LEU A 184 -8.59 15.17 15.05
C LEU A 184 -7.22 15.13 15.74
N LYS A 185 -6.33 14.21 15.33
CA LYS A 185 -4.96 14.14 15.85
C LYS A 185 -4.17 15.40 15.55
N CYS A 186 -4.24 15.91 14.32
CA CYS A 186 -3.57 17.15 13.94
C CYS A 186 -4.09 18.34 14.74
N TRP A 187 -5.40 18.43 14.95
CA TRP A 187 -6.02 19.51 15.71
C TRP A 187 -5.67 19.48 17.20
N VAL A 188 -5.69 18.31 17.83
CA VAL A 188 -5.36 18.13 19.24
C VAL A 188 -3.86 18.22 19.52
N GLY A 189 -3.06 17.86 18.53
CA GLY A 189 -1.59 17.68 18.60
C GLY A 189 -1.20 16.22 18.34
N VAL A 190 -0.37 15.98 17.33
CA VAL A 190 -0.04 14.64 16.78
C VAL A 190 0.50 13.68 17.85
N LYS A 191 1.22 14.19 18.85
CA LYS A 191 1.83 13.40 19.93
C LYS A 191 0.90 13.16 21.14
N ARG A 192 -0.35 13.69 21.12
CA ARG A 192 -1.29 13.58 22.24
C ARG A 192 -2.21 12.37 22.12
N ASP A 193 -1.66 11.17 22.04
CA ASP A 193 -2.42 9.93 21.91
C ASP A 193 -3.35 9.63 23.09
N GLN A 194 -3.06 10.18 24.26
CA GLN A 194 -3.87 10.00 25.49
C GLN A 194 -5.10 10.91 25.54
N HIS A 195 -5.29 11.83 24.59
CA HIS A 195 -6.47 12.69 24.58
C HIS A 195 -7.76 11.87 24.45
N PRO A 196 -8.80 12.13 25.30
CA PRO A 196 -10.00 11.28 25.36
C PRO A 196 -10.69 11.07 24.02
N LEU A 197 -10.85 12.13 23.20
CA LEU A 197 -11.47 12.04 21.88
C LEU A 197 -10.62 11.20 20.89
N VAL A 198 -9.30 11.34 20.92
CA VAL A 198 -8.39 10.56 20.09
C VAL A 198 -8.49 9.09 20.47
N ARG A 199 -8.46 8.76 21.76
CA ARG A 199 -8.63 7.38 22.26
C ARG A 199 -9.98 6.77 21.89
N LEU A 200 -11.06 7.56 22.02
CA LEU A 200 -12.41 7.10 21.65
C LEU A 200 -12.48 6.77 20.16
N TYR A 201 -11.98 7.68 19.33
CA TYR A 201 -11.97 7.46 17.88
C TYR A 201 -11.05 6.30 17.48
N HIS A 202 -9.88 6.20 18.11
CA HIS A 202 -8.96 5.07 17.88
C HIS A 202 -9.63 3.72 18.18
N ARG A 203 -10.43 3.61 19.24
CA ARG A 203 -11.21 2.39 19.53
C ARG A 203 -12.18 2.04 18.40
N LEU A 204 -12.80 3.03 17.77
CA LEU A 204 -13.66 2.81 16.59
C LEU A 204 -12.86 2.22 15.42
N LEU A 205 -11.66 2.74 15.14
CA LEU A 205 -10.79 2.20 14.09
C LEU A 205 -10.29 0.79 14.42
N VAL A 206 -9.96 0.53 15.67
CA VAL A 206 -9.59 -0.83 16.13
C VAL A 206 -10.76 -1.80 15.94
N LEU A 207 -11.99 -1.38 16.27
CA LEU A 207 -13.20 -2.16 16.03
C LEU A 207 -13.38 -2.46 14.52
N GLU A 208 -13.15 -1.47 13.65
CA GLU A 208 -13.18 -1.64 12.20
C GLU A 208 -12.15 -2.68 11.72
N ILE A 209 -10.93 -2.60 12.23
CA ILE A 209 -9.82 -3.47 11.78
C ILE A 209 -9.98 -4.89 12.28
N LEU A 210 -10.30 -5.08 13.56
CA LEU A 210 -10.28 -6.40 14.19
C LEU A 210 -11.61 -7.16 14.04
N HIS A 211 -12.75 -6.48 14.15
CA HIS A 211 -14.06 -7.11 14.18
C HIS A 211 -14.89 -6.85 12.92
N ASN A 212 -14.63 -5.73 12.25
CA ASN A 212 -15.26 -5.31 11.00
C ASN A 212 -16.78 -5.60 10.92
N PRO A 213 -17.60 -5.11 11.90
CA PRO A 213 -19.01 -5.39 11.94
C PRO A 213 -19.74 -4.85 10.70
N ALA A 214 -20.85 -5.47 10.31
CA ALA A 214 -21.54 -5.18 9.06
C ALA A 214 -21.92 -3.70 8.90
N TRP A 215 -22.43 -3.06 9.96
CA TRP A 215 -22.77 -1.64 9.93
C TRP A 215 -21.55 -0.75 9.67
N LEU A 216 -20.40 -1.08 10.26
CA LEU A 216 -19.19 -0.29 10.11
C LEU A 216 -18.60 -0.47 8.69
N ARG A 217 -18.69 -1.68 8.10
CA ARG A 217 -18.36 -1.90 6.68
C ARG A 217 -19.19 -1.03 5.73
N VAL A 218 -20.49 -0.87 6.03
CA VAL A 218 -21.36 0.00 5.23
C VAL A 218 -20.93 1.45 5.37
N VAL A 219 -20.71 1.92 6.61
CA VAL A 219 -20.22 3.28 6.85
C VAL A 219 -18.90 3.55 6.16
N SER A 220 -17.91 2.65 6.27
CA SER A 220 -16.61 2.78 5.61
C SER A 220 -16.76 2.85 4.09
N ARG A 221 -17.58 1.95 3.47
CA ARG A 221 -17.82 1.96 2.02
C ARG A 221 -18.45 3.26 1.53
N LEU A 222 -19.33 3.88 2.32
CA LEU A 222 -19.94 5.18 1.98
C LEU A 222 -18.95 6.34 2.21
N ALA A 223 -18.08 6.23 3.20
CA ALA A 223 -17.08 7.23 3.53
C ALA A 223 -15.88 7.23 2.54
N ASP A 224 -15.49 6.07 2.04
CA ASP A 224 -14.30 5.91 1.17
C ASP A 224 -14.31 6.84 -0.05
N PRO A 225 -15.35 6.93 -0.88
CA PRO A 225 -15.37 7.82 -2.03
C PRO A 225 -15.35 9.29 -1.63
N ILE A 226 -15.92 9.65 -0.47
CA ILE A 226 -16.05 11.03 0.01
C ILE A 226 -14.73 11.48 0.67
N MET A 227 -14.29 10.78 1.71
CA MET A 227 -13.18 11.16 2.58
C MET A 227 -12.08 10.10 2.71
N GLY A 228 -11.99 9.15 1.76
CA GLY A 228 -10.94 8.15 1.76
C GLY A 228 -9.57 8.79 1.94
N LYS A 229 -8.79 8.29 2.91
CA LYS A 229 -7.45 8.81 3.20
C LYS A 229 -6.49 8.53 2.05
N SER A 230 -6.62 7.36 1.44
CA SER A 230 -5.77 6.92 0.33
C SER A 230 -6.53 6.90 -0.99
N VAL A 231 -5.85 7.25 -2.07
CA VAL A 231 -6.26 6.98 -3.45
C VAL A 231 -5.43 5.83 -3.98
N VAL A 232 -6.10 4.85 -4.55
CA VAL A 232 -5.48 3.66 -5.14
C VAL A 232 -5.70 3.68 -6.64
N LEU A 233 -4.63 3.49 -7.41
CA LEU A 233 -4.63 3.42 -8.87
C LEU A 233 -4.10 2.05 -9.32
N TYR A 234 -4.76 1.44 -10.29
CA TYR A 234 -4.32 0.20 -10.91
C TYR A 234 -3.92 0.44 -12.35
N PHE A 235 -2.85 -0.25 -12.76
CA PHE A 235 -2.32 -0.14 -14.12
C PHE A 235 -1.91 -1.52 -14.63
N ASP A 236 -2.12 -1.73 -15.92
CA ASP A 236 -1.64 -2.92 -16.64
C ASP A 236 -0.36 -2.58 -17.42
N LYS A 237 0.61 -3.50 -17.41
CA LYS A 237 1.74 -3.46 -18.33
C LYS A 237 1.32 -4.13 -19.64
N PRO A 238 1.33 -3.42 -20.78
CA PRO A 238 0.99 -4.04 -22.04
C PRO A 238 1.81 -5.30 -22.33
N MET A 239 1.22 -6.25 -23.05
CA MET A 239 1.98 -7.36 -23.61
C MET A 239 3.07 -6.84 -24.55
N ALA A 240 4.21 -7.51 -24.57
CA ALA A 240 5.20 -7.21 -25.61
C ALA A 240 4.57 -7.46 -26.99
N THR A 241 4.61 -6.44 -27.86
CA THR A 241 4.20 -6.64 -29.25
C THR A 241 5.16 -7.67 -29.86
N PRO A 242 4.68 -8.75 -30.50
CA PRO A 242 5.57 -9.63 -31.23
C PRO A 242 6.35 -8.81 -32.25
N ALA A 243 7.66 -8.99 -32.27
CA ALA A 243 8.55 -8.38 -33.27
C ALA A 243 8.28 -8.94 -34.67
#